data_4046786f1f3222cf81aff2e35648c20a
#
_entry.id   4046786f1f3222cf81aff2e35648c20a
#
_cell.length_a   1.000
_cell.length_b   1.000
_cell.length_c   1.000
_cell.angle_alpha   90.00
_cell.angle_beta   90.00
_cell.angle_gamma   90.00
#
_symmetry.space_group_name_H-M   'P 1'
#
loop_
_entity.id
_entity.type
_entity.pdbx_description
1 polymer ?
#
loop_
_entity_poly.entity_id
_entity_poly.type
_entity_poly.pdbx_seq_one_letter_code
_entity_poly.pdbx_strand_id
1 'polypeptide(L)'
;RDKLLFGQAHLGDSGHGDDNRVAAMADTTEICGCNGVCKGDIVNAITRKKLFTLDDVRAHTKASGSCGSCTGLVEALLSHTLGGDYSESPARKPLCGCSQFTHDEIRAGMREQKLKTIPEVQKFFEWKADDGCSKCRPALNYYLLCQWPGEYRDDPQSRFINERAHANIQKDASYSVIPRMWGGGTTPQELRAIADAAEKYNVKTVHVTGGQRIALYGLKKEELPQIWGELNEAGLVSGHAYGKALRTVKTCVGREWCRFGTQDSTQLGIELEKMTWGSWTPHKFKMAASGCPRNCAEATIKDLGVVCVDSGYELHVGGNGGV
;
A
#
# COMPACT_ATOMS: atom_id res chain seq x y z
N ARG A 1 -12.66 -25.39 -8.01
CA ARG A 1 -12.33 -24.65 -6.77
C ARG A 1 -13.16 -23.39 -6.65
N ASP A 2 -13.17 -22.53 -7.69
CA ASP A 2 -13.88 -21.25 -7.67
C ASP A 2 -15.41 -21.43 -7.68
N LYS A 3 -15.94 -22.47 -8.36
CA LYS A 3 -17.35 -22.86 -8.26
C LYS A 3 -17.79 -23.22 -6.85
N LEU A 4 -16.90 -23.82 -6.05
CA LEU A 4 -17.18 -24.21 -4.68
C LEU A 4 -17.13 -23.02 -3.70
N LEU A 5 -16.30 -22.01 -4.02
CA LEU A 5 -16.11 -20.84 -3.15
C LEU A 5 -17.07 -19.69 -3.47
N PHE A 6 -17.43 -19.51 -4.74
CA PHE A 6 -18.18 -18.34 -5.22
C PHE A 6 -19.47 -18.66 -5.95
N GLY A 7 -19.91 -19.92 -5.94
CA GLY A 7 -21.17 -20.38 -6.53
C GLY A 7 -21.17 -20.49 -8.05
N GLN A 8 -20.75 -19.48 -8.77
CA GLN A 8 -20.48 -19.53 -10.22
C GLN A 8 -19.03 -19.15 -10.47
N ALA A 9 -18.34 -19.89 -11.33
CA ALA A 9 -17.01 -19.51 -11.76
C ALA A 9 -17.11 -18.18 -12.51
N HIS A 10 -16.71 -17.10 -11.89
CA HIS A 10 -16.21 -15.97 -12.65
C HIS A 10 -14.89 -16.45 -13.26
N LEU A 11 -14.97 -16.91 -14.50
CA LEU A 11 -13.79 -17.05 -15.32
C LEU A 11 -13.17 -15.66 -15.33
N GLY A 12 -11.99 -15.54 -14.76
CA GLY A 12 -11.23 -14.31 -14.74
C GLY A 12 -11.24 -13.77 -16.17
N ASP A 13 -11.73 -12.56 -16.31
CA ASP A 13 -11.95 -11.96 -17.59
C ASP A 13 -10.63 -11.89 -18.35
N SER A 14 -10.56 -12.61 -19.44
CA SER A 14 -9.66 -12.29 -20.53
C SER A 14 -10.18 -11.00 -21.14
N GLY A 15 -9.82 -9.88 -20.52
CA GLY A 15 -10.08 -8.50 -20.82
C GLY A 15 -10.79 -8.15 -22.12
N HIS A 16 -11.54 -7.10 -22.06
CA HIS A 16 -12.01 -6.28 -23.17
C HIS A 16 -13.05 -6.86 -24.13
N GLY A 17 -14.30 -6.44 -23.92
CA GLY A 17 -15.28 -6.35 -24.98
C GLY A 17 -16.35 -7.42 -24.98
N ASP A 18 -17.23 -7.34 -23.99
CA ASP A 18 -18.57 -7.85 -24.16
C ASP A 18 -19.60 -6.88 -23.55
N ASP A 19 -19.96 -5.85 -24.33
CA ASP A 19 -21.03 -4.91 -23.99
C ASP A 19 -22.34 -5.66 -23.71
N ASN A 20 -22.54 -6.82 -24.33
CA ASN A 20 -23.68 -7.70 -24.11
C ASN A 20 -23.67 -8.35 -22.71
N ARG A 21 -22.52 -8.58 -22.11
CA ARG A 21 -22.41 -9.22 -20.79
C ARG A 21 -22.91 -8.31 -19.67
N VAL A 22 -22.47 -7.06 -19.66
CA VAL A 22 -22.91 -6.09 -18.62
C VAL A 22 -24.39 -5.72 -18.78
N ALA A 23 -24.90 -5.72 -20.01
CA ALA A 23 -26.32 -5.52 -20.30
C ALA A 23 -27.20 -6.60 -19.66
N ALA A 24 -26.78 -7.87 -19.76
CA ALA A 24 -27.51 -9.03 -19.26
C ALA A 24 -27.46 -9.22 -17.73
N MET A 25 -26.59 -8.52 -17.01
CA MET A 25 -26.51 -8.59 -15.56
C MET A 25 -27.75 -7.98 -14.90
N ALA A 26 -28.26 -8.61 -13.85
CA ALA A 26 -29.33 -8.03 -13.04
C ALA A 26 -28.84 -6.78 -12.30
N ASP A 27 -29.73 -5.80 -12.06
CA ASP A 27 -29.37 -4.57 -11.34
C ASP A 27 -28.89 -4.81 -9.90
N THR A 28 -29.28 -5.94 -9.33
CA THR A 28 -28.82 -6.40 -7.99
C THR A 28 -27.45 -7.08 -8.01
N THR A 29 -26.85 -7.28 -9.20
CA THR A 29 -25.52 -7.88 -9.31
C THR A 29 -24.48 -6.97 -8.67
N GLU A 30 -23.76 -7.49 -7.68
CA GLU A 30 -22.66 -6.76 -7.04
C GLU A 30 -21.48 -6.64 -8.02
N ILE A 31 -21.11 -5.41 -8.34
CA ILE A 31 -19.99 -5.06 -9.22
C ILE A 31 -18.73 -4.78 -8.41
N CYS A 32 -18.87 -4.08 -7.30
CA CYS A 32 -17.75 -3.72 -6.42
C CYS A 32 -17.90 -4.35 -5.05
N GLY A 33 -17.32 -5.54 -4.86
CA GLY A 33 -17.38 -6.28 -3.61
C GLY A 33 -16.71 -5.57 -2.43
N CYS A 34 -15.70 -4.74 -2.67
CA CYS A 34 -15.03 -3.99 -1.62
C CYS A 34 -15.90 -2.90 -0.99
N ASN A 35 -16.84 -2.35 -1.74
CA ASN A 35 -17.69 -1.24 -1.32
C ASN A 35 -19.19 -1.59 -1.39
N GLY A 36 -19.55 -2.84 -1.70
CA GLY A 36 -20.93 -3.30 -1.75
C GLY A 36 -21.78 -2.59 -2.80
N VAL A 37 -21.23 -2.22 -3.96
CA VAL A 37 -21.91 -1.43 -4.98
C VAL A 37 -22.44 -2.34 -6.07
N CYS A 38 -23.76 -2.29 -6.31
CA CYS A 38 -24.44 -3.08 -7.32
C CYS A 38 -24.50 -2.36 -8.69
N LYS A 39 -24.78 -3.12 -9.76
CA LYS A 39 -24.94 -2.60 -11.12
C LYS A 39 -25.96 -1.45 -11.16
N GLY A 40 -27.13 -1.63 -10.54
CA GLY A 40 -28.19 -0.63 -10.52
C GLY A 40 -27.76 0.69 -9.89
N ASP A 41 -26.95 0.66 -8.85
CA ASP A 41 -26.42 1.87 -8.19
C ASP A 41 -25.50 2.65 -9.13
N ILE A 42 -24.65 1.94 -9.87
CA ILE A 42 -23.73 2.55 -10.85
C ILE A 42 -24.51 3.16 -12.00
N VAL A 43 -25.41 2.40 -12.64
CA VAL A 43 -26.22 2.86 -13.76
C VAL A 43 -27.09 4.05 -13.38
N ASN A 44 -27.75 4.00 -12.21
CA ASN A 44 -28.54 5.11 -11.69
C ASN A 44 -27.69 6.37 -11.44
N ALA A 45 -26.48 6.21 -10.90
CA ALA A 45 -25.58 7.34 -10.68
C ALA A 45 -25.14 7.98 -12.02
N ILE A 46 -24.75 7.15 -13.00
CA ILE A 46 -24.36 7.61 -14.34
C ILE A 46 -25.52 8.42 -14.97
N THR A 47 -26.73 7.85 -14.99
CA THR A 47 -27.89 8.45 -15.67
C THR A 47 -28.38 9.73 -14.97
N ARG A 48 -28.54 9.68 -13.63
CA ARG A 48 -29.13 10.82 -12.89
C ARG A 48 -28.16 11.98 -12.73
N LYS A 49 -26.87 11.69 -12.55
CA LYS A 49 -25.84 12.72 -12.32
C LYS A 49 -25.05 13.09 -13.58
N LYS A 50 -25.37 12.46 -14.71
CA LYS A 50 -24.69 12.65 -16.01
C LYS A 50 -23.17 12.49 -15.86
N LEU A 51 -22.75 11.32 -15.37
CA LEU A 51 -21.35 11.01 -15.18
C LEU A 51 -20.76 10.45 -16.48
N PHE A 52 -19.65 11.00 -16.94
CA PHE A 52 -19.04 10.65 -18.23
C PHE A 52 -17.66 10.00 -18.09
N THR A 53 -17.09 9.97 -16.88
CA THR A 53 -15.77 9.41 -16.64
C THR A 53 -15.79 8.38 -15.52
N LEU A 54 -14.83 7.47 -15.56
CA LEU A 54 -14.63 6.48 -14.47
C LEU A 54 -14.38 7.17 -13.12
N ASP A 55 -13.62 8.28 -13.11
CA ASP A 55 -13.34 9.03 -11.88
C ASP A 55 -14.61 9.66 -11.28
N ASP A 56 -15.54 10.11 -12.12
CA ASP A 56 -16.84 10.60 -11.66
C ASP A 56 -17.66 9.47 -11.03
N VAL A 57 -17.68 8.30 -11.65
CA VAL A 57 -18.36 7.12 -11.10
C VAL A 57 -17.76 6.72 -9.77
N ARG A 58 -16.44 6.69 -9.66
CA ARG A 58 -15.72 6.42 -8.40
C ARG A 58 -16.09 7.42 -7.30
N ALA A 59 -16.08 8.70 -7.63
CA ALA A 59 -16.38 9.77 -6.67
C ALA A 59 -17.80 9.66 -6.11
N HIS A 60 -18.77 9.24 -6.92
CA HIS A 60 -20.18 9.23 -6.56
C HIS A 60 -20.68 7.90 -6.02
N THR A 61 -20.09 6.77 -6.44
CA THR A 61 -20.55 5.43 -6.05
C THR A 61 -19.55 4.69 -5.17
N LYS A 62 -18.29 5.12 -5.13
CA LYS A 62 -17.13 4.42 -4.57
C LYS A 62 -16.77 3.11 -5.32
N ALA A 63 -17.50 2.72 -6.35
CA ALA A 63 -17.15 1.59 -7.21
C ALA A 63 -15.75 1.79 -7.81
N SER A 64 -14.92 0.77 -7.83
CA SER A 64 -13.51 0.85 -8.29
C SER A 64 -12.62 1.84 -7.50
N GLY A 65 -13.09 2.34 -6.35
CA GLY A 65 -12.34 3.31 -5.53
C GLY A 65 -11.37 2.66 -4.54
N SER A 66 -11.46 1.36 -4.27
CA SER A 66 -10.63 0.65 -3.30
C SER A 66 -9.57 -0.22 -3.97
N CYS A 67 -9.88 -1.48 -4.30
CA CYS A 67 -8.92 -2.42 -4.88
C CYS A 67 -8.72 -2.28 -6.38
N GLY A 68 -9.68 -1.67 -7.10
CA GLY A 68 -9.62 -1.49 -8.53
C GLY A 68 -9.98 -2.74 -9.38
N SER A 69 -10.24 -3.89 -8.78
CA SER A 69 -10.51 -5.15 -9.50
C SER A 69 -11.75 -5.07 -10.41
N CYS A 70 -12.71 -4.22 -10.07
CA CYS A 70 -13.94 -4.03 -10.83
C CYS A 70 -13.84 -2.91 -11.87
N THR A 71 -12.66 -2.32 -12.09
CA THR A 71 -12.47 -1.19 -13.01
C THR A 71 -13.04 -1.49 -14.39
N GLY A 72 -12.66 -2.60 -15.02
CA GLY A 72 -13.14 -2.98 -16.36
C GLY A 72 -14.66 -3.17 -16.45
N LEU A 73 -15.28 -3.71 -15.38
CA LEU A 73 -16.75 -3.83 -15.34
C LEU A 73 -17.43 -2.48 -15.21
N VAL A 74 -16.87 -1.55 -14.44
CA VAL A 74 -17.40 -0.19 -14.29
C VAL A 74 -17.25 0.59 -15.59
N GLU A 75 -16.13 0.44 -16.31
CA GLU A 75 -15.91 1.04 -17.63
C GLU A 75 -16.88 0.49 -18.68
N ALA A 76 -17.09 -0.82 -18.70
CA ALA A 76 -18.05 -1.45 -19.59
C ALA A 76 -19.51 -0.99 -19.31
N LEU A 77 -19.87 -0.83 -18.02
CA LEU A 77 -21.19 -0.28 -17.64
C LEU A 77 -21.32 1.19 -18.05
N LEU A 78 -20.26 1.99 -17.92
CA LEU A 78 -20.25 3.39 -18.32
C LEU A 78 -20.41 3.52 -19.84
N SER A 79 -19.64 2.77 -20.62
CA SER A 79 -19.73 2.69 -22.07
C SER A 79 -21.12 2.25 -22.54
N HIS A 80 -21.65 1.18 -21.98
CA HIS A 80 -22.98 0.66 -22.32
C HIS A 80 -24.11 1.66 -22.00
N THR A 81 -24.03 2.33 -20.84
CA THR A 81 -25.08 3.27 -20.38
C THR A 81 -25.09 4.56 -21.19
N LEU A 82 -23.93 5.01 -21.67
CA LEU A 82 -23.78 6.26 -22.42
C LEU A 82 -23.87 6.07 -23.96
N GLY A 83 -23.95 4.82 -24.45
CA GLY A 83 -24.18 4.55 -25.87
C GLY A 83 -23.09 5.08 -26.82
N GLY A 84 -21.82 5.13 -26.35
CA GLY A 84 -20.68 5.63 -27.13
C GLY A 84 -20.26 7.07 -26.86
N ASP A 85 -21.00 7.82 -26.05
CA ASP A 85 -20.59 9.14 -25.54
C ASP A 85 -19.58 9.06 -24.41
N TYR A 86 -19.08 7.85 -24.14
CA TYR A 86 -18.03 7.60 -23.15
C TYR A 86 -16.66 8.00 -23.70
N SER A 87 -15.96 8.85 -22.98
CA SER A 87 -14.58 9.17 -23.28
C SER A 87 -13.63 8.16 -22.62
N GLU A 88 -13.02 7.29 -23.41
CA GLU A 88 -11.95 6.37 -22.96
C GLU A 88 -10.67 7.12 -22.54
N SER A 89 -10.54 8.38 -22.90
CA SER A 89 -9.44 9.20 -22.42
C SER A 89 -9.66 9.50 -20.95
N PRO A 90 -8.85 8.95 -20.03
CA PRO A 90 -8.85 9.45 -18.66
C PRO A 90 -8.59 10.95 -18.78
N ALA A 91 -9.47 11.75 -18.18
CA ALA A 91 -9.26 13.19 -18.12
C ALA A 91 -7.81 13.40 -17.67
N ARG A 92 -7.00 14.09 -18.49
CA ARG A 92 -5.56 14.34 -18.22
C ARG A 92 -5.43 14.86 -16.79
N LYS A 93 -5.05 13.98 -15.87
CA LYS A 93 -5.03 14.27 -14.44
C LYS A 93 -3.66 14.76 -14.06
N PRO A 94 -3.47 16.05 -13.80
CA PRO A 94 -2.19 16.57 -13.36
C PRO A 94 -1.76 15.94 -12.05
N LEU A 95 -0.45 15.88 -11.81
CA LEU A 95 0.13 15.42 -10.55
C LEU A 95 -0.49 16.15 -9.33
N CYS A 96 -0.69 17.46 -9.46
CA CYS A 96 -1.31 18.30 -8.42
C CYS A 96 -1.78 19.64 -9.03
N GLY A 97 -2.37 20.49 -8.19
CA GLY A 97 -2.76 21.86 -8.61
C GLY A 97 -1.61 22.82 -8.95
N CYS A 98 -0.35 22.46 -8.62
CA CYS A 98 0.82 23.27 -8.92
C CYS A 98 1.33 23.10 -10.35
N SER A 99 0.89 22.07 -11.06
CA SER A 99 1.35 21.71 -12.41
C SER A 99 0.19 21.28 -13.29
N GLN A 100 0.34 21.44 -14.60
CA GLN A 100 -0.61 20.94 -15.58
C GLN A 100 -0.19 19.57 -16.13
N PHE A 101 0.95 19.02 -15.73
CA PHE A 101 1.52 17.80 -16.26
C PHE A 101 1.13 16.57 -15.42
N THR A 102 0.93 15.45 -16.12
CA THR A 102 0.66 14.16 -15.51
C THR A 102 1.93 13.54 -14.92
N HIS A 103 1.76 12.48 -14.12
CA HIS A 103 2.88 11.69 -13.59
C HIS A 103 3.83 11.20 -14.68
N ASP A 104 3.28 10.69 -15.79
CA ASP A 104 4.07 10.08 -16.87
C ASP A 104 4.79 11.13 -17.70
N GLU A 105 4.16 12.26 -17.98
CA GLU A 105 4.80 13.39 -18.69
C GLU A 105 5.99 13.94 -17.88
N ILE A 106 5.82 14.09 -16.58
CA ILE A 106 6.92 14.55 -15.70
C ILE A 106 8.06 13.54 -15.70
N ARG A 107 7.78 12.25 -15.55
CA ARG A 107 8.79 11.20 -15.56
C ARG A 107 9.52 11.09 -16.91
N ALA A 108 8.80 11.24 -18.00
CA ALA A 108 9.39 11.27 -19.35
C ALA A 108 10.31 12.47 -19.52
N GLY A 109 9.83 13.69 -19.21
CA GLY A 109 10.63 14.89 -19.33
C GLY A 109 11.84 14.92 -18.38
N MET A 110 11.73 14.39 -17.17
CA MET A 110 12.88 14.22 -16.27
C MET A 110 13.99 13.38 -16.91
N ARG A 111 13.62 12.31 -17.61
CA ARG A 111 14.56 11.42 -18.31
C ARG A 111 15.16 12.08 -19.54
N GLU A 112 14.34 12.65 -20.39
CA GLU A 112 14.72 13.25 -21.67
C GLU A 112 15.61 14.48 -21.47
N GLN A 113 15.24 15.32 -20.51
CA GLN A 113 15.98 16.57 -20.21
C GLN A 113 17.07 16.38 -19.14
N LYS A 114 17.25 15.15 -18.64
CA LYS A 114 18.25 14.82 -17.61
C LYS A 114 18.15 15.68 -16.36
N LEU A 115 16.91 16.00 -15.92
CA LEU A 115 16.67 16.80 -14.73
C LEU A 115 16.98 15.98 -13.49
N LYS A 116 17.86 16.49 -12.63
CA LYS A 116 18.39 15.72 -11.48
C LYS A 116 18.00 16.30 -10.11
N THR A 117 17.34 17.44 -10.08
CA THR A 117 16.89 18.06 -8.82
C THR A 117 15.43 18.50 -8.88
N ILE A 118 14.78 18.59 -7.72
CA ILE A 118 13.39 19.07 -7.64
C ILE A 118 13.26 20.49 -8.25
N PRO A 119 14.12 21.46 -7.93
CA PRO A 119 14.04 22.79 -8.55
C PRO A 119 14.19 22.79 -10.08
N GLU A 120 15.07 21.95 -10.65
CA GLU A 120 15.20 21.82 -12.11
C GLU A 120 13.90 21.32 -12.74
N VAL A 121 13.27 20.29 -12.15
CA VAL A 121 11.99 19.78 -12.61
C VAL A 121 10.91 20.84 -12.53
N GLN A 122 10.80 21.51 -11.41
CA GLN A 122 9.80 22.56 -11.20
C GLN A 122 9.99 23.72 -12.21
N LYS A 123 11.20 24.14 -12.45
CA LYS A 123 11.53 25.19 -13.42
C LYS A 123 11.20 24.76 -14.85
N PHE A 124 11.59 23.56 -15.25
CA PHE A 124 11.35 23.05 -16.61
C PHE A 124 9.85 22.93 -16.93
N PHE A 125 9.07 22.44 -15.99
CA PHE A 125 7.63 22.26 -16.15
C PHE A 125 6.80 23.48 -15.69
N GLU A 126 7.42 24.63 -15.47
CA GLU A 126 6.77 25.89 -15.09
C GLU A 126 5.80 25.71 -13.90
N TRP A 127 6.31 25.18 -12.79
CA TRP A 127 5.52 24.99 -11.57
C TRP A 127 4.98 26.32 -11.06
N LYS A 128 3.70 26.37 -10.69
CA LYS A 128 3.05 27.59 -10.17
C LYS A 128 3.52 27.99 -8.77
N ALA A 129 4.10 27.06 -8.02
CA ALA A 129 4.59 27.29 -6.66
C ALA A 129 6.06 26.84 -6.58
N ASP A 130 6.95 27.73 -6.19
CA ASP A 130 8.40 27.48 -6.15
C ASP A 130 8.78 26.30 -5.25
N ASP A 131 8.10 26.15 -4.10
CA ASP A 131 8.33 25.03 -3.17
C ASP A 131 7.48 23.79 -3.45
N GLY A 132 6.54 23.87 -4.39
CA GLY A 132 5.58 22.81 -4.63
C GLY A 132 4.58 22.61 -3.48
N CYS A 133 3.95 21.45 -3.40
CA CYS A 133 2.98 21.12 -2.37
C CYS A 133 3.23 19.73 -1.77
N SER A 134 2.42 19.37 -0.74
CA SER A 134 2.50 18.06 -0.06
C SER A 134 2.22 16.84 -0.95
N LYS A 135 1.76 17.03 -2.18
CA LYS A 135 1.57 15.97 -3.18
C LYS A 135 2.77 15.87 -4.13
N CYS A 136 3.15 17.00 -4.75
CA CYS A 136 4.20 16.98 -5.78
C CYS A 136 5.61 16.81 -5.22
N ARG A 137 5.97 17.47 -4.12
CA ARG A 137 7.32 17.30 -3.57
C ARG A 137 7.69 15.83 -3.28
N PRO A 138 6.85 15.07 -2.57
CA PRO A 138 7.14 13.65 -2.35
C PRO A 138 7.19 12.82 -3.63
N ALA A 139 6.33 13.12 -4.60
CA ALA A 139 6.33 12.43 -5.88
C ALA A 139 7.60 12.72 -6.67
N LEU A 140 8.02 13.99 -6.77
CA LEU A 140 9.24 14.39 -7.46
C LEU A 140 10.49 13.79 -6.80
N ASN A 141 10.57 13.86 -5.47
CA ASN A 141 11.66 13.24 -4.72
C ASN A 141 11.77 11.74 -5.02
N TYR A 142 10.65 11.04 -5.02
CA TYR A 142 10.60 9.62 -5.35
C TYR A 142 11.00 9.34 -6.80
N TYR A 143 10.52 10.13 -7.77
CA TYR A 143 10.87 9.94 -9.18
C TYR A 143 12.34 10.18 -9.45
N LEU A 144 12.94 11.17 -8.82
CA LEU A 144 14.37 11.47 -8.94
C LEU A 144 15.21 10.34 -8.36
N LEU A 145 14.82 9.78 -7.21
CA LEU A 145 15.46 8.59 -6.64
C LEU A 145 15.40 7.37 -7.57
N CYS A 146 14.24 7.14 -8.20
CA CYS A 146 14.07 6.04 -9.14
C CYS A 146 14.84 6.24 -10.44
N GLN A 147 14.90 7.47 -10.94
CA GLN A 147 15.53 7.78 -12.24
C GLN A 147 17.04 7.91 -12.14
N TRP A 148 17.54 8.45 -11.03
CA TRP A 148 18.95 8.79 -10.83
C TRP A 148 19.51 8.16 -9.55
N PRO A 149 19.46 6.81 -9.41
CA PRO A 149 19.98 6.13 -8.23
C PRO A 149 21.48 6.39 -8.11
N GLY A 150 21.90 6.86 -6.94
CA GLY A 150 23.29 7.22 -6.66
C GLY A 150 23.73 8.62 -7.11
N GLU A 151 22.95 9.31 -7.95
CA GLU A 151 23.23 10.68 -8.35
C GLU A 151 22.35 11.72 -7.61
N TYR A 152 21.08 11.36 -7.40
CA TYR A 152 20.16 12.18 -6.61
C TYR A 152 20.20 11.79 -5.14
N ARG A 153 20.37 12.77 -4.28
CA ARG A 153 20.31 12.58 -2.83
C ARG A 153 18.88 12.77 -2.35
N ASP A 154 18.35 11.74 -1.64
CA ASP A 154 17.04 11.82 -1.02
C ASP A 154 16.88 13.06 -0.13
N ASP A 155 15.78 13.77 -0.34
CA ASP A 155 15.38 14.92 0.50
C ASP A 155 14.34 14.46 1.54
N PRO A 156 14.74 14.26 2.83
CA PRO A 156 13.79 13.85 3.87
C PRO A 156 12.62 14.81 4.08
N GLN A 157 12.80 16.11 3.77
CA GLN A 157 11.73 17.10 3.90
C GLN A 157 10.69 16.99 2.78
N SER A 158 11.06 16.41 1.67
CA SER A 158 10.17 16.13 0.55
C SER A 158 9.49 14.75 0.62
N ARG A 159 9.70 13.97 1.67
CA ARG A 159 8.96 12.74 1.90
C ARG A 159 7.51 13.02 2.31
N PHE A 160 6.64 12.03 2.17
CA PHE A 160 5.29 12.10 2.73
C PHE A 160 5.35 12.28 4.25
N ILE A 161 4.37 12.97 4.80
CA ILE A 161 4.36 13.26 6.24
C ILE A 161 4.39 11.98 7.11
N ASN A 162 3.79 10.89 6.63
CA ASN A 162 3.77 9.62 7.36
C ASN A 162 5.16 8.97 7.46
N GLU A 163 6.03 9.16 6.47
CA GLU A 163 7.40 8.67 6.49
C GLU A 163 8.32 9.52 7.37
N ARG A 164 7.91 10.75 7.64
CA ARG A 164 8.63 11.66 8.55
C ARG A 164 8.15 11.56 10.00
N ALA A 165 6.97 10.94 10.20
CA ALA A 165 6.42 10.79 11.54
C ALA A 165 7.12 9.66 12.30
N HIS A 166 7.24 9.83 13.62
CA HIS A 166 7.86 8.84 14.50
C HIS A 166 6.85 7.96 15.24
N ALA A 167 5.58 8.31 15.19
CA ALA A 167 4.51 7.53 15.83
C ALA A 167 3.19 7.66 15.07
N ASN A 168 2.30 6.68 15.26
CA ASN A 168 0.96 6.72 14.69
C ASN A 168 0.00 7.43 15.64
N ILE A 169 -0.75 8.39 15.10
CA ILE A 169 -1.86 9.05 15.80
C ILE A 169 -3.10 8.17 15.64
N GLN A 170 -3.78 7.89 16.75
CA GLN A 170 -4.99 7.10 16.79
C GLN A 170 -6.24 7.99 16.63
N LYS A 171 -7.40 7.36 16.46
CA LYS A 171 -8.68 8.08 16.28
C LYS A 171 -9.04 8.97 17.47
N ASP A 172 -8.64 8.59 18.67
CA ASP A 172 -8.86 9.34 19.92
C ASP A 172 -7.76 10.37 20.22
N ALA A 173 -6.93 10.69 19.24
CA ALA A 173 -5.76 11.55 19.35
C ALA A 173 -4.62 11.04 20.26
N SER A 174 -4.74 9.83 20.79
CA SER A 174 -3.63 9.13 21.44
C SER A 174 -2.63 8.59 20.42
N TYR A 175 -1.54 8.02 20.88
CA TYR A 175 -0.49 7.47 20.05
C TYR A 175 -0.35 5.97 20.25
N SER A 176 0.24 5.29 19.25
CA SER A 176 0.67 3.90 19.38
C SER A 176 2.17 3.75 19.16
N VAL A 177 2.76 2.84 19.91
CA VAL A 177 4.15 2.38 19.74
C VAL A 177 4.15 0.92 19.33
N ILE A 178 4.85 0.59 18.27
CA ILE A 178 4.90 -0.75 17.71
C ILE A 178 6.36 -1.09 17.44
N PRO A 179 7.08 -1.65 18.44
CA PRO A 179 8.50 -1.98 18.28
C PRO A 179 8.71 -3.03 17.20
N ARG A 180 9.89 -3.03 16.62
CA ARG A 180 10.29 -4.03 15.63
C ARG A 180 10.52 -5.38 16.30
N MET A 181 9.99 -6.40 15.64
CA MET A 181 10.23 -7.81 15.96
C MET A 181 10.66 -8.47 14.65
N TRP A 182 11.95 -8.56 14.43
CA TRP A 182 12.53 -9.01 13.16
C TRP A 182 12.06 -10.41 12.79
N GLY A 183 11.49 -10.55 11.59
CA GLY A 183 10.89 -11.81 11.15
C GLY A 183 9.73 -12.33 12.01
N GLY A 184 9.11 -11.46 12.84
CA GLY A 184 8.05 -11.85 13.77
C GLY A 184 8.57 -12.61 15.01
N GLY A 185 9.89 -12.78 15.14
CA GLY A 185 10.52 -13.39 16.30
C GLY A 185 10.67 -12.43 17.48
N THR A 186 10.75 -12.95 18.69
CA THR A 186 11.00 -12.20 19.91
C THR A 186 11.61 -13.12 20.98
N THR A 187 12.14 -12.55 22.03
CA THR A 187 12.72 -13.25 23.16
C THR A 187 11.88 -13.06 24.42
N PRO A 188 11.99 -13.96 25.43
CA PRO A 188 11.34 -13.73 26.72
C PRO A 188 11.75 -12.42 27.40
N GLN A 189 12.96 -11.94 27.15
CA GLN A 189 13.46 -10.68 27.67
C GLN A 189 12.76 -9.49 27.00
N GLU A 190 12.66 -9.50 25.69
CA GLU A 190 11.94 -8.46 24.91
C GLU A 190 10.45 -8.43 25.27
N LEU A 191 9.82 -9.61 25.46
CA LEU A 191 8.42 -9.68 25.90
C LEU A 191 8.22 -9.05 27.27
N ARG A 192 9.14 -9.27 28.22
CA ARG A 192 9.08 -8.61 29.54
C ARG A 192 9.21 -7.10 29.39
N ALA A 193 10.17 -6.62 28.60
CA ALA A 193 10.35 -5.19 28.37
C ALA A 193 9.09 -4.53 27.78
N ILE A 194 8.39 -5.21 26.86
CA ILE A 194 7.11 -4.73 26.33
C ILE A 194 6.04 -4.70 27.44
N ALA A 195 5.96 -5.73 28.28
CA ALA A 195 5.00 -5.79 29.38
C ALA A 195 5.28 -4.71 30.42
N ASP A 196 6.53 -4.56 30.84
CA ASP A 196 6.96 -3.55 31.82
C ASP A 196 6.66 -2.13 31.30
N ALA A 197 6.95 -1.86 30.03
CA ALA A 197 6.61 -0.60 29.41
C ALA A 197 5.08 -0.39 29.35
N ALA A 198 4.31 -1.42 29.02
CA ALA A 198 2.85 -1.32 28.99
C ALA A 198 2.24 -1.00 30.35
N GLU A 199 2.76 -1.60 31.42
CA GLU A 199 2.35 -1.32 32.79
C GLU A 199 2.75 0.09 33.24
N LYS A 200 4.03 0.45 33.02
CA LYS A 200 4.59 1.74 33.44
C LYS A 200 3.87 2.93 32.82
N TYR A 201 3.52 2.84 31.55
CA TYR A 201 2.84 3.93 30.81
C TYR A 201 1.31 3.78 30.77
N ASN A 202 0.73 2.87 31.55
CA ASN A 202 -0.71 2.61 31.60
C ASN A 202 -1.34 2.44 30.22
N VAL A 203 -0.71 1.61 29.39
CA VAL A 203 -1.16 1.34 28.01
C VAL A 203 -2.57 0.75 28.05
N LYS A 204 -3.51 1.38 27.36
CA LYS A 204 -4.93 0.96 27.36
C LYS A 204 -5.13 -0.41 26.74
N THR A 205 -4.37 -0.73 25.70
CA THR A 205 -4.50 -1.98 24.94
C THR A 205 -3.16 -2.41 24.39
N VAL A 206 -2.81 -3.67 24.64
CA VAL A 206 -1.70 -4.37 23.98
C VAL A 206 -2.32 -5.30 22.94
N HIS A 207 -1.88 -5.21 21.68
CA HIS A 207 -2.47 -5.96 20.58
C HIS A 207 -1.41 -6.62 19.70
N VAL A 208 -1.61 -7.91 19.36
CA VAL A 208 -0.78 -8.61 18.38
C VAL A 208 -1.29 -8.25 16.98
N THR A 209 -0.43 -7.63 16.17
CA THR A 209 -0.79 -7.14 14.84
C THR A 209 -0.68 -8.21 13.76
N GLY A 210 -1.41 -8.06 12.67
CA GLY A 210 -1.27 -8.92 11.49
C GLY A 210 0.12 -8.85 10.82
N GLY A 211 0.95 -7.87 11.19
CA GLY A 211 2.36 -7.77 10.77
C GLY A 211 3.34 -8.45 11.72
N GLN A 212 2.86 -9.32 12.61
CA GLN A 212 3.69 -10.06 13.58
C GLN A 212 4.45 -9.11 14.53
N ARG A 213 3.76 -8.09 15.02
CA ARG A 213 4.27 -7.11 16.00
C ARG A 213 3.32 -7.04 17.20
N ILE A 214 3.81 -6.52 18.29
CA ILE A 214 3.01 -6.13 19.44
C ILE A 214 2.85 -4.61 19.41
N ALA A 215 1.60 -4.15 19.43
CA ALA A 215 1.25 -2.74 19.41
C ALA A 215 0.75 -2.28 20.78
N LEU A 216 1.26 -1.15 21.25
CA LEU A 216 0.89 -0.48 22.49
C LEU A 216 0.04 0.74 22.14
N TYR A 217 -1.22 0.79 22.58
CA TYR A 217 -2.18 1.85 22.24
C TYR A 217 -2.53 2.72 23.44
N GLY A 218 -2.89 3.97 23.18
CA GLY A 218 -3.42 4.90 24.17
C GLY A 218 -2.35 5.72 24.88
N LEU A 219 -1.16 5.82 24.29
CA LEU A 219 -0.03 6.60 24.80
C LEU A 219 -0.21 8.10 24.56
N LYS A 220 0.37 8.92 25.43
CA LYS A 220 0.44 10.37 25.24
C LYS A 220 1.69 10.75 24.45
N LYS A 221 1.63 11.89 23.77
CA LYS A 221 2.76 12.37 22.95
C LYS A 221 4.04 12.56 23.77
N GLU A 222 3.90 13.07 24.98
CA GLU A 222 5.00 13.39 25.89
C GLU A 222 5.71 12.15 26.41
N GLU A 223 5.04 10.99 26.43
CA GLU A 223 5.59 9.71 26.88
C GLU A 223 6.42 9.00 25.81
N LEU A 224 6.25 9.37 24.52
CA LEU A 224 6.87 8.66 23.41
C LEU A 224 8.40 8.60 23.45
N PRO A 225 9.16 9.69 23.73
CA PRO A 225 10.62 9.61 23.75
C PRO A 225 11.15 8.66 24.82
N GLN A 226 10.49 8.59 25.95
CA GLN A 226 10.90 7.75 27.08
C GLN A 226 10.63 6.26 26.77
N ILE A 227 9.42 5.93 26.32
CA ILE A 227 9.09 4.55 25.97
C ILE A 227 9.92 4.03 24.79
N TRP A 228 10.26 4.88 23.81
CA TRP A 228 11.17 4.49 22.74
C TRP A 228 12.58 4.21 23.27
N GLY A 229 13.08 5.03 24.20
CA GLY A 229 14.38 4.83 24.85
C GLY A 229 14.44 3.48 25.56
N GLU A 230 13.47 3.19 26.42
CA GLU A 230 13.41 1.96 27.19
C GLU A 230 13.29 0.70 26.30
N LEU A 231 12.46 0.77 25.27
CA LEU A 231 12.34 -0.34 24.31
C LEU A 231 13.62 -0.55 23.51
N ASN A 232 14.28 0.53 23.10
CA ASN A 232 15.55 0.45 22.37
C ASN A 232 16.68 -0.13 23.25
N GLU A 233 16.75 0.23 24.53
CA GLU A 233 17.70 -0.35 25.50
C GLU A 233 17.48 -1.87 25.66
N ALA A 234 16.24 -2.33 25.55
CA ALA A 234 15.90 -3.76 25.55
C ALA A 234 16.15 -4.46 24.19
N GLY A 235 16.68 -3.76 23.19
CA GLY A 235 16.93 -4.32 21.85
C GLY A 235 15.74 -4.21 20.87
N LEU A 236 14.64 -3.65 21.32
CA LEU A 236 13.41 -3.48 20.51
C LEU A 236 13.43 -2.13 19.79
N VAL A 237 13.80 -2.12 18.52
CA VAL A 237 13.83 -0.90 17.71
C VAL A 237 12.43 -0.29 17.61
N SER A 238 12.30 0.98 18.03
CA SER A 238 11.04 1.73 17.99
C SER A 238 11.28 3.18 17.53
N GLY A 239 10.27 4.04 17.60
CA GLY A 239 10.40 5.43 17.15
C GLY A 239 10.15 5.60 15.66
N HIS A 240 9.36 4.73 15.06
CA HIS A 240 8.91 4.83 13.67
C HIS A 240 7.40 4.66 13.57
N ALA A 241 6.81 5.24 12.53
CA ALA A 241 5.39 5.12 12.24
C ALA A 241 5.14 4.24 11.02
N TYR A 242 3.93 3.71 10.94
CA TYR A 242 3.42 3.16 9.70
C TYR A 242 2.85 4.28 8.83
N GLY A 243 2.70 4.04 7.56
CA GLY A 243 2.16 5.01 6.64
C GLY A 243 2.51 4.61 5.24
N LYS A 244 3.15 5.50 4.51
CA LYS A 244 3.69 5.24 3.18
C LYS A 244 5.13 4.71 3.21
N ALA A 245 5.52 4.09 4.32
CA ALA A 245 6.81 3.45 4.51
C ALA A 245 6.76 1.96 4.18
N LEU A 246 7.91 1.36 4.02
CA LEU A 246 8.06 -0.09 3.93
C LEU A 246 7.63 -0.72 5.25
N ARG A 247 6.74 -1.68 5.14
CA ARG A 247 6.22 -2.43 6.28
C ARG A 247 7.22 -3.50 6.72
N THR A 248 6.93 -4.09 7.86
CA THR A 248 7.62 -5.29 8.30
C THR A 248 7.47 -6.41 7.29
N VAL A 249 8.49 -7.23 7.12
CA VAL A 249 8.39 -8.45 6.31
C VAL A 249 7.71 -9.53 7.13
N LYS A 250 6.51 -9.96 6.71
CA LYS A 250 5.81 -11.07 7.36
C LYS A 250 6.49 -12.38 6.97
N THR A 251 6.77 -13.25 7.93
CA THR A 251 7.40 -14.55 7.70
C THR A 251 6.51 -15.70 8.20
N CYS A 252 6.80 -16.91 7.78
CA CYS A 252 6.42 -18.12 8.50
C CYS A 252 7.67 -18.76 9.11
N VAL A 253 7.50 -19.77 9.94
CA VAL A 253 8.60 -20.39 10.71
C VAL A 253 9.66 -21.10 9.86
N GLY A 254 9.43 -21.25 8.56
CA GLY A 254 10.41 -21.78 7.60
C GLY A 254 10.85 -23.21 7.84
N ARG A 255 11.99 -23.55 7.24
CA ARG A 255 12.56 -24.91 7.28
C ARG A 255 12.97 -25.35 8.70
N GLU A 256 13.30 -24.42 9.56
CA GLU A 256 13.78 -24.77 10.91
C GLU A 256 12.71 -25.46 11.76
N TRP A 257 11.47 -25.00 11.68
CA TRP A 257 10.39 -25.47 12.55
C TRP A 257 9.23 -26.17 11.80
N CYS A 258 9.17 -26.04 10.48
CA CYS A 258 8.07 -26.59 9.69
C CYS A 258 8.54 -27.73 8.81
N ARG A 259 7.94 -28.93 8.99
CA ARG A 259 8.23 -30.11 8.17
C ARG A 259 8.02 -29.91 6.66
N PHE A 260 7.27 -28.89 6.26
CA PHE A 260 7.02 -28.55 4.86
C PHE A 260 7.89 -27.39 4.35
N GLY A 261 8.69 -26.79 5.23
CA GLY A 261 9.59 -25.71 4.87
C GLY A 261 10.69 -26.17 3.92
N THR A 262 10.81 -25.54 2.77
CA THR A 262 11.84 -25.84 1.77
C THR A 262 13.10 -24.99 2.03
N GLN A 263 12.93 -23.75 2.48
CA GLN A 263 14.02 -22.80 2.77
C GLN A 263 13.78 -22.09 4.10
N ASP A 264 14.79 -21.35 4.56
CA ASP A 264 14.71 -20.52 5.74
C ASP A 264 14.06 -19.16 5.43
N SER A 265 12.73 -19.12 5.48
CA SER A 265 11.95 -17.91 5.23
C SER A 265 12.06 -16.89 6.37
N THR A 266 12.37 -17.32 7.60
CA THR A 266 12.53 -16.41 8.73
C THR A 266 13.78 -15.58 8.54
N GLN A 267 14.92 -16.21 8.30
CA GLN A 267 16.19 -15.51 8.08
C GLN A 267 16.12 -14.62 6.84
N LEU A 268 15.56 -15.11 5.73
CA LEU A 268 15.34 -14.31 4.52
C LEU A 268 14.50 -13.06 4.82
N GLY A 269 13.40 -13.23 5.57
CA GLY A 269 12.55 -12.10 5.94
C GLY A 269 13.25 -11.07 6.82
N ILE A 270 14.09 -11.53 7.76
CA ILE A 270 14.92 -10.65 8.60
C ILE A 270 15.90 -9.84 7.74
N GLU A 271 16.57 -10.49 6.80
CA GLU A 271 17.53 -9.84 5.89
C GLU A 271 16.86 -8.81 5.01
N LEU A 272 15.74 -9.16 4.39
CA LEU A 272 14.94 -8.23 3.57
C LEU A 272 14.46 -7.03 4.40
N GLU A 273 14.00 -7.26 5.62
CA GLU A 273 13.54 -6.19 6.50
C GLU A 273 14.68 -5.26 6.92
N LYS A 274 15.84 -5.81 7.29
CA LYS A 274 17.03 -5.01 7.64
C LYS A 274 17.57 -4.22 6.45
N MET A 275 17.58 -4.83 5.25
CA MET A 275 18.02 -4.16 4.02
C MET A 275 17.12 -2.97 3.67
N THR A 276 15.82 -3.09 3.90
CA THR A 276 14.83 -2.09 3.48
C THR A 276 14.37 -1.18 4.62
N TRP A 277 14.83 -1.42 5.84
CA TRP A 277 14.47 -0.60 6.99
C TRP A 277 14.90 0.86 6.82
N GLY A 278 14.00 1.78 7.16
CA GLY A 278 14.23 3.20 6.96
C GLY A 278 13.92 3.70 5.55
N SER A 279 13.73 2.80 4.59
CA SER A 279 13.24 3.15 3.25
C SER A 279 11.77 3.54 3.29
N TRP A 280 11.35 4.28 2.28
CA TRP A 280 10.00 4.78 2.15
C TRP A 280 9.48 4.60 0.71
N THR A 281 8.17 4.66 0.55
CA THR A 281 7.51 4.50 -0.74
C THR A 281 6.38 5.53 -0.89
N PRO A 282 5.94 5.87 -2.10
CA PRO A 282 4.82 6.80 -2.31
C PRO A 282 3.51 6.33 -1.69
N HIS A 283 3.38 5.03 -1.46
CA HIS A 283 2.24 4.41 -0.81
C HIS A 283 2.72 3.24 0.07
N LYS A 284 1.85 2.78 0.95
CA LYS A 284 2.06 1.60 1.80
C LYS A 284 2.56 0.42 0.97
N PHE A 285 3.67 -0.19 1.37
CA PHE A 285 4.28 -1.31 0.70
C PHE A 285 4.47 -2.47 1.69
N LYS A 286 3.96 -3.63 1.37
CA LYS A 286 4.00 -4.83 2.21
C LYS A 286 4.85 -5.91 1.57
N MET A 287 5.62 -6.59 2.40
CA MET A 287 6.43 -7.75 1.99
C MET A 287 6.12 -8.96 2.84
N ALA A 288 6.35 -10.15 2.29
CA ALA A 288 6.32 -11.39 3.04
C ALA A 288 7.22 -12.45 2.43
N ALA A 289 7.71 -13.36 3.28
CA ALA A 289 8.46 -14.55 2.88
C ALA A 289 7.77 -15.81 3.43
N SER A 290 7.32 -16.69 2.54
CA SER A 290 6.72 -17.98 2.88
C SER A 290 7.70 -19.11 2.65
N GLY A 291 7.90 -19.98 3.64
CA GLY A 291 8.88 -21.06 3.62
C GLY A 291 8.56 -22.25 2.70
N CYS A 292 7.40 -22.24 2.03
CA CYS A 292 7.00 -23.23 1.02
C CYS A 292 5.77 -22.74 0.23
N PRO A 293 5.37 -23.45 -0.85
CA PRO A 293 4.20 -23.11 -1.67
C PRO A 293 2.84 -23.10 -0.94
N ARG A 294 2.76 -23.56 0.31
CA ARG A 294 1.55 -23.41 1.14
C ARG A 294 1.22 -21.98 1.50
N ASN A 295 2.18 -21.08 1.34
CA ASN A 295 2.01 -19.62 1.43
C ASN A 295 1.43 -19.12 2.78
N CYS A 296 1.86 -19.69 3.90
CA CYS A 296 1.35 -19.36 5.23
C CYS A 296 1.59 -17.89 5.64
N ALA A 297 2.64 -17.25 5.12
CA ALA A 297 2.89 -15.82 5.33
C ALA A 297 2.13 -14.92 4.34
N GLU A 298 1.27 -15.49 3.49
CA GLU A 298 0.47 -14.75 2.49
C GLU A 298 1.34 -13.96 1.50
N ALA A 299 2.49 -14.52 1.11
CA ALA A 299 3.45 -13.83 0.25
C ALA A 299 2.85 -13.44 -1.11
N THR A 300 2.04 -14.32 -1.71
CA THR A 300 1.47 -14.12 -3.06
C THR A 300 0.48 -12.95 -3.17
N ILE A 301 0.00 -12.42 -2.05
CA ILE A 301 -0.92 -11.28 -2.03
C ILE A 301 -0.26 -9.98 -1.54
N LYS A 302 1.03 -9.97 -1.32
CA LYS A 302 1.78 -8.76 -0.92
C LYS A 302 2.28 -8.00 -2.14
N ASP A 303 2.66 -6.73 -1.94
CA ASP A 303 3.26 -5.93 -3.01
C ASP A 303 4.54 -6.60 -3.54
N LEU A 304 5.33 -7.20 -2.63
CA LEU A 304 6.43 -8.10 -2.92
C LEU A 304 6.36 -9.33 -2.03
N GLY A 305 6.22 -10.49 -2.63
CA GLY A 305 6.21 -11.77 -1.94
C GLY A 305 7.34 -12.67 -2.38
N VAL A 306 7.90 -13.42 -1.45
CA VAL A 306 8.85 -14.49 -1.73
C VAL A 306 8.27 -15.81 -1.27
N VAL A 307 8.17 -16.78 -2.17
CA VAL A 307 7.75 -18.14 -1.86
C VAL A 307 8.94 -19.06 -2.03
N CYS A 308 9.33 -19.73 -0.97
CA CYS A 308 10.41 -20.70 -0.99
C CYS A 308 9.97 -21.98 -1.69
N VAL A 309 10.80 -22.49 -2.58
CA VAL A 309 10.63 -23.77 -3.30
C VAL A 309 11.90 -24.58 -3.16
N ASP A 310 11.86 -25.87 -3.54
CA ASP A 310 13.02 -26.75 -3.39
C ASP A 310 14.25 -26.24 -4.16
N SER A 311 14.03 -25.64 -5.34
CA SER A 311 15.10 -25.10 -6.21
C SER A 311 15.55 -23.67 -5.83
N GLY A 312 14.93 -23.02 -4.83
CA GLY A 312 15.27 -21.64 -4.47
C GLY A 312 14.05 -20.80 -4.08
N TYR A 313 13.82 -19.70 -4.78
CA TYR A 313 12.81 -18.71 -4.42
C TYR A 313 12.00 -18.26 -5.64
N GLU A 314 10.69 -18.20 -5.47
CA GLU A 314 9.78 -17.56 -6.44
C GLU A 314 9.42 -16.17 -5.95
N LEU A 315 9.54 -15.18 -6.83
CA LEU A 315 9.18 -13.79 -6.55
C LEU A 315 7.79 -13.47 -7.11
N HIS A 316 6.91 -12.96 -6.27
CA HIS A 316 5.58 -12.51 -6.61
C HIS A 316 5.49 -11.00 -6.40
N VAL A 317 5.05 -10.26 -7.41
CA VAL A 317 4.94 -8.80 -7.37
C VAL A 317 3.53 -8.36 -7.76
N GLY A 318 3.10 -7.18 -7.25
CA GLY A 318 1.83 -6.60 -7.60
C GLY A 318 0.62 -7.22 -6.88
N GLY A 319 0.83 -7.89 -5.76
CA GLY A 319 -0.26 -8.41 -4.92
C GLY A 319 -1.09 -7.29 -4.31
N ASN A 320 -2.39 -7.56 -4.07
CA ASN A 320 -3.37 -6.58 -3.61
C ASN A 320 -3.96 -6.90 -2.22
N GLY A 321 -3.22 -7.61 -1.40
CA GLY A 321 -3.65 -7.98 -0.04
C GLY A 321 -3.44 -6.87 0.97
N GLY A 322 -4.21 -5.82 0.92
CA GLY A 322 -4.09 -4.77 1.92
C GLY A 322 -4.48 -3.37 1.48
N VAL A 323 -5.29 -3.29 0.47
CA VAL A 323 -5.98 -2.07 0.07
C VAL A 323 -7.31 -1.98 0.81
#